data_437d0c1bdaf818e2cc201f09ef25a1d0
#
_entry.id   437d0c1bdaf818e2cc201f09ef25a1d0
#
_cell.length_a   1.000
_cell.length_b   1.000
_cell.length_c   1.000
_cell.angle_alpha   90.00
_cell.angle_beta   90.00
_cell.angle_gamma   90.00
#
_symmetry.space_group_name_H-M   'P 1'
#
loop_
_entity.id
_entity.type
_entity.pdbx_description
1 polymer ?
#
loop_
_entity_poly.entity_id
_entity_poly.type
_entity_poly.pdbx_seq_one_letter_code
_entity_poly.pdbx_strand_id
1 'polypeptide(L)'
;STVTDPKAQANIQETLHNTAQISARINKLMGGKAYRTDANGNVVEVGTTEKKSSSKVEPSVDMLYNTTDNEFRINGRLRAFNDKGMAEIGLSNIGDDTNFDLNAGKFISSKWLVRGGIFESELGVGVDYNLRGPVSLSAAMYDLNHRKYRIRSDIRLHKDTYGVIQMTRPFSTTNGGTYFGIKQVF
;
A
#
# COMPACT_ATOMS: atom_id res chain seq x y z
N SER A 1 7.04 19.16 36.93
CA SER A 1 7.02 17.80 37.45
C SER A 1 7.71 16.90 36.47
N THR A 2 8.88 16.49 36.81
CA THR A 2 9.74 15.53 36.07
C THR A 2 9.07 14.16 36.15
N VAL A 3 8.97 13.47 35.04
CA VAL A 3 8.47 12.08 34.96
C VAL A 3 9.48 11.21 35.69
N THR A 4 9.26 10.98 36.99
CA THR A 4 10.11 10.15 37.86
C THR A 4 9.46 8.80 38.17
N ASP A 5 8.41 8.44 37.48
CA ASP A 5 7.79 7.12 37.60
C ASP A 5 8.63 6.08 36.85
N PRO A 6 9.24 5.09 37.53
CA PRO A 6 10.04 4.03 36.89
C PRO A 6 9.26 3.23 35.84
N LYS A 7 7.93 3.08 36.00
CA LYS A 7 7.06 2.41 35.00
C LYS A 7 6.89 3.26 33.74
N ALA A 8 6.74 4.58 33.90
CA ALA A 8 6.65 5.48 32.74
C ALA A 8 7.96 5.51 31.97
N GLN A 9 9.11 5.51 32.65
CA GLN A 9 10.41 5.43 31.99
C GLN A 9 10.61 4.09 31.27
N ALA A 10 10.22 2.97 31.87
CA ALA A 10 10.29 1.66 31.22
C ALA A 10 9.40 1.60 29.96
N ASN A 11 8.18 2.11 30.04
CA ASN A 11 7.26 2.17 28.89
C ASN A 11 7.78 3.07 27.77
N ILE A 12 8.41 4.20 28.10
CA ILE A 12 9.03 5.09 27.11
C ILE A 12 10.22 4.38 26.44
N GLN A 13 11.07 3.71 27.21
CA GLN A 13 12.20 2.95 26.64
C GLN A 13 11.73 1.80 25.76
N GLU A 14 10.71 1.06 26.17
CA GLU A 14 10.11 0.00 25.37
C GLU A 14 9.49 0.54 24.08
N THR A 15 8.78 1.66 24.14
CA THR A 15 8.20 2.33 22.97
C THR A 15 9.29 2.81 22.01
N LEU A 16 10.36 3.41 22.51
CA LEU A 16 11.50 3.84 21.70
C LEU A 16 12.20 2.64 21.05
N HIS A 17 12.39 1.56 21.80
CA HIS A 17 13.01 0.32 21.30
C HIS A 17 12.14 -0.31 20.19
N ASN A 18 10.84 -0.41 20.41
CA ASN A 18 9.89 -0.93 19.42
C ASN A 18 9.84 -0.05 18.16
N THR A 19 9.84 1.27 18.33
CA THR A 19 9.87 2.23 17.21
C THR A 19 11.16 2.09 16.41
N ALA A 20 12.30 1.95 17.08
CA ALA A 20 13.59 1.72 16.42
C ALA A 20 13.62 0.39 15.64
N GLN A 21 13.07 -0.68 16.22
CA GLN A 21 12.95 -1.97 15.53
C GLN A 21 12.03 -1.91 14.31
N ILE A 22 10.89 -1.23 14.42
CA ILE A 22 9.95 -1.02 13.30
C ILE A 22 10.64 -0.23 12.20
N SER A 23 11.31 0.87 12.54
CA SER A 23 12.06 1.69 11.59
C SER A 23 13.18 0.91 10.91
N ALA A 24 13.92 0.08 11.66
CA ALA A 24 14.96 -0.79 11.11
C ALA A 24 14.38 -1.86 10.15
N ARG A 25 13.22 -2.43 10.49
CA ARG A 25 12.52 -3.39 9.61
C ARG A 25 11.98 -2.74 8.34
N ILE A 26 11.42 -1.55 8.45
CA ILE A 26 10.95 -0.76 7.30
C ILE A 26 12.14 -0.40 6.42
N ASN A 27 13.24 0.10 6.99
CA ASN A 27 14.46 0.41 6.23
C ASN A 27 15.05 -0.84 5.56
N LYS A 28 15.04 -2.00 6.23
CA LYS A 28 15.49 -3.27 5.64
C LYS A 28 14.59 -3.71 4.48
N LEU A 29 13.28 -3.55 4.60
CA LEU A 29 12.32 -3.83 3.52
C LEU A 29 12.50 -2.88 2.33
N MET A 30 12.89 -1.64 2.60
CA MET A 30 13.11 -0.58 1.60
C MET A 30 14.53 -0.60 1.00
N GLY A 31 15.40 -1.56 1.39
CA GLY A 31 16.78 -1.63 0.91
C GLY A 31 17.70 -0.53 1.46
N GLY A 32 17.30 0.11 2.57
CA GLY A 32 18.09 1.11 3.28
C GLY A 32 19.19 0.50 4.15
N LYS A 33 20.07 1.37 4.65
CA LYS A 33 21.12 0.99 5.59
C LYS A 33 20.50 0.49 6.91
N ALA A 34 20.90 -0.67 7.38
CA ALA A 34 20.48 -1.18 8.67
C ALA A 34 21.36 -0.54 9.77
N TYR A 35 20.72 -0.01 10.79
CA TYR A 35 21.39 0.50 11.99
C TYR A 35 21.10 -0.43 13.16
N ARG A 36 22.12 -0.70 13.96
CA ARG A 36 22.01 -1.46 15.20
C ARG A 36 22.50 -0.60 16.36
N THR A 37 21.81 -0.64 17.46
CA THR A 37 22.29 -0.05 18.71
C THR A 37 23.25 -1.04 19.37
N ASP A 38 24.46 -0.60 19.66
CA ASP A 38 25.44 -1.40 20.42
C ASP A 38 25.08 -1.45 21.92
N ALA A 39 25.84 -2.22 22.67
CA ALA A 39 25.64 -2.38 24.11
C ALA A 39 25.82 -1.08 24.93
N ASN A 40 26.37 -0.03 24.32
CA ASN A 40 26.62 1.28 24.93
C ASN A 40 25.57 2.32 24.49
N GLY A 41 24.53 1.91 23.70
CA GLY A 41 23.48 2.80 23.23
C GLY A 41 23.82 3.60 21.96
N ASN A 42 24.96 3.36 21.32
CA ASN A 42 25.36 4.05 20.10
C ASN A 42 24.72 3.37 18.87
N VAL A 43 24.25 4.18 17.95
CA VAL A 43 23.72 3.69 16.67
C VAL A 43 24.87 3.40 15.72
N VAL A 44 25.10 2.12 15.43
CA VAL A 44 26.16 1.65 14.53
C VAL A 44 25.54 1.18 13.23
N GLU A 45 26.07 1.64 12.10
CA GLU A 45 25.68 1.17 10.77
C GLU A 45 26.18 -0.28 10.58
N VAL A 46 25.23 -1.21 10.40
CA VAL A 46 25.58 -2.60 10.04
C VAL A 46 25.63 -2.68 8.53
N GLY A 47 26.81 -2.72 7.96
CA GLY A 47 27.03 -2.89 6.52
C GLY A 47 26.37 -4.19 6.04
N THR A 48 25.27 -4.08 5.33
CA THR A 48 24.73 -5.20 4.57
C THR A 48 25.40 -5.21 3.20
N THR A 49 26.14 -6.24 2.91
CA THR A 49 26.65 -6.58 1.56
C THR A 49 25.51 -7.08 0.66
N GLU A 50 24.30 -6.54 0.78
CA GLU A 50 23.22 -6.85 -0.13
C GLU A 50 23.20 -5.83 -1.28
N LYS A 51 23.16 -6.35 -2.51
CA LYS A 51 22.91 -5.58 -3.74
C LYS A 51 21.83 -4.52 -3.44
N LYS A 52 22.17 -3.27 -3.69
CA LYS A 52 21.29 -2.12 -3.56
C LYS A 52 20.01 -2.39 -4.37
N SER A 53 18.99 -2.92 -3.72
CA SER A 53 17.65 -3.01 -4.31
C SER A 53 17.15 -1.57 -4.44
N SER A 54 16.97 -1.11 -5.66
CA SER A 54 16.43 0.21 -5.91
C SER A 54 14.95 0.21 -5.53
N SER A 55 14.64 0.71 -4.35
CA SER A 55 13.25 0.94 -3.97
C SER A 55 12.72 2.16 -4.69
N LYS A 56 11.57 2.01 -5.34
CA LYS A 56 10.86 3.11 -5.98
C LYS A 56 9.59 3.39 -5.20
N VAL A 57 9.37 4.64 -4.83
CA VAL A 57 8.14 5.09 -4.18
C VAL A 57 7.31 5.85 -5.21
N GLU A 58 6.04 5.52 -5.31
CA GLU A 58 5.09 6.10 -6.28
C GLU A 58 3.85 6.62 -5.54
N PRO A 59 3.80 7.92 -5.24
CA PRO A 59 2.56 8.57 -4.84
C PRO A 59 1.61 8.68 -6.03
N SER A 60 0.32 8.49 -5.83
CA SER A 60 -0.68 8.66 -6.87
C SER A 60 -2.03 9.11 -6.32
N VAL A 61 -2.77 9.82 -7.14
CA VAL A 61 -4.15 10.22 -6.90
C VAL A 61 -5.01 9.73 -8.04
N ASP A 62 -6.15 9.14 -7.71
CA ASP A 62 -7.18 8.74 -8.69
C ASP A 62 -8.40 9.62 -8.54
N MET A 63 -9.00 10.00 -9.65
CA MET A 63 -10.32 10.60 -9.75
C MET A 63 -11.21 9.66 -10.56
N LEU A 64 -12.21 9.07 -9.93
CA LEU A 64 -13.10 8.07 -10.53
C LEU A 64 -14.55 8.56 -10.53
N TYR A 65 -15.28 8.28 -11.57
CA TYR A 65 -16.69 8.61 -11.71
C TYR A 65 -17.50 7.37 -12.12
N ASN A 66 -18.59 7.14 -11.40
CA ASN A 66 -19.58 6.11 -11.70
C ASN A 66 -20.79 6.73 -12.39
N THR A 67 -21.01 6.35 -13.64
CA THR A 67 -22.11 6.88 -14.44
C THR A 67 -23.47 6.35 -14.05
N THR A 68 -23.54 5.22 -13.34
CA THR A 68 -24.80 4.59 -12.93
C THR A 68 -25.40 5.30 -11.71
N ASP A 69 -24.56 5.60 -10.72
CA ASP A 69 -25.01 6.17 -9.44
C ASP A 69 -24.64 7.65 -9.30
N ASN A 70 -24.03 8.25 -10.33
CA ASN A 70 -23.50 9.62 -10.32
C ASN A 70 -22.51 9.87 -9.13
N GLU A 71 -21.77 8.85 -8.76
CA GLU A 71 -20.84 8.90 -7.65
C GLU A 71 -19.44 9.30 -8.12
N PHE A 72 -18.85 10.27 -7.44
CA PHE A 72 -17.46 10.69 -7.68
C PHE A 72 -16.58 10.25 -6.51
N ARG A 73 -15.43 9.63 -6.81
CA ARG A 73 -14.48 9.14 -5.81
C ARG A 73 -13.10 9.71 -6.05
N ILE A 74 -12.47 10.16 -4.97
CA ILE A 74 -11.06 10.53 -4.95
C ILE A 74 -10.32 9.50 -4.09
N ASN A 75 -9.23 8.94 -4.61
CA ASN A 75 -8.39 8.02 -3.88
C ASN A 75 -6.94 8.52 -3.91
N GLY A 76 -6.26 8.43 -2.76
CA GLY A 76 -4.83 8.69 -2.64
C GLY A 76 -4.08 7.42 -2.29
N ARG A 77 -2.93 7.14 -2.94
CA ARG A 77 -2.11 5.96 -2.67
C ARG A 77 -0.64 6.27 -2.69
N LEU A 78 0.08 5.61 -1.82
CA LEU A 78 1.52 5.56 -1.79
C LEU A 78 1.96 4.10 -1.94
N ARG A 79 2.68 3.80 -3.00
CA ARG A 79 3.24 2.48 -3.28
C ARG A 79 4.76 2.51 -3.16
N ALA A 80 5.31 1.56 -2.46
CA ALA A 80 6.74 1.31 -2.41
C ALA A 80 7.04 -0.03 -3.09
N PHE A 81 7.89 0.00 -4.10
CA PHE A 81 8.31 -1.19 -4.85
C PHE A 81 9.77 -1.51 -4.61
N ASN A 82 10.10 -2.79 -4.62
CA ASN A 82 11.45 -3.29 -4.82
C ASN A 82 11.41 -4.47 -5.82
N ASP A 83 12.54 -5.13 -6.03
CA ASP A 83 12.61 -6.27 -6.97
C ASP A 83 11.83 -7.50 -6.49
N LYS A 84 11.52 -7.59 -5.20
CA LYS A 84 10.87 -8.74 -4.57
C LYS A 84 9.36 -8.54 -4.37
N GLY A 85 8.91 -7.28 -4.21
CA GLY A 85 7.51 -7.03 -3.88
C GLY A 85 7.11 -5.56 -3.84
N MET A 86 5.95 -5.34 -3.25
CA MET A 86 5.31 -4.04 -3.12
C MET A 86 4.67 -3.91 -1.74
N ALA A 87 4.67 -2.70 -1.20
CA ALA A 87 3.80 -2.29 -0.10
C ALA A 87 2.94 -1.10 -0.56
N GLU A 88 1.70 -1.06 -0.14
CA GLU A 88 0.76 0.02 -0.48
C GLU A 88 0.06 0.50 0.80
N ILE A 89 -0.01 1.81 0.96
CA ILE A 89 -0.90 2.48 1.90
C ILE A 89 -1.76 3.46 1.11
N GLY A 90 -3.05 3.57 1.44
CA GLY A 90 -3.95 4.43 0.70
C GLY A 90 -5.22 4.79 1.45
N LEU A 91 -5.89 5.79 0.91
CA LEU A 91 -7.23 6.22 1.28
C LEU A 91 -8.10 6.15 0.05
N SER A 92 -9.26 5.54 0.18
CA SER A 92 -10.26 5.41 -0.88
C SER A 92 -11.52 6.18 -0.50
N ASN A 93 -12.19 6.77 -1.49
CA ASN A 93 -13.43 7.55 -1.31
C ASN A 93 -13.25 8.72 -0.33
N ILE A 94 -12.19 9.54 -0.55
CA ILE A 94 -11.86 10.68 0.32
C ILE A 94 -12.99 11.72 0.25
N GLY A 95 -13.52 12.11 1.42
CA GLY A 95 -14.54 13.16 1.55
C GLY A 95 -15.95 12.65 1.81
N ASP A 96 -16.23 11.40 1.52
CA ASP A 96 -17.44 10.67 1.90
C ASP A 96 -16.98 9.45 2.72
N ASP A 97 -17.67 8.36 2.79
CA ASP A 97 -17.23 7.18 3.57
C ASP A 97 -15.77 6.76 3.28
N THR A 98 -14.82 7.50 3.85
CA THR A 98 -13.39 7.31 3.59
C THR A 98 -12.94 5.97 4.12
N ASN A 99 -12.41 5.14 3.23
CA ASN A 99 -11.85 3.83 3.54
C ASN A 99 -10.33 3.85 3.42
N PHE A 100 -9.69 2.93 4.11
CA PHE A 100 -8.25 2.83 4.16
C PHE A 100 -7.76 1.51 3.55
N ASP A 101 -6.64 1.59 2.83
CA ASP A 101 -5.96 0.46 2.21
C ASP A 101 -4.56 0.30 2.85
N LEU A 102 -4.22 -0.92 3.28
CA LEU A 102 -2.88 -1.29 3.72
C LEU A 102 -2.59 -2.71 3.26
N ASN A 103 -1.81 -2.87 2.24
CA ASN A 103 -1.51 -4.19 1.72
C ASN A 103 -0.04 -4.32 1.29
N ALA A 104 0.44 -5.55 1.27
CA ALA A 104 1.76 -5.89 0.80
C ALA A 104 1.70 -7.11 -0.09
N GLY A 105 2.63 -7.20 -1.03
CA GLY A 105 2.66 -8.29 -1.99
C GLY A 105 4.06 -8.68 -2.40
N LYS A 106 4.14 -9.86 -3.02
CA LYS A 106 5.37 -10.44 -3.55
C LYS A 106 5.21 -10.71 -5.04
N PHE A 107 6.25 -10.37 -5.82
CA PHE A 107 6.32 -10.79 -7.21
C PHE A 107 6.55 -12.30 -7.29
N ILE A 108 5.63 -13.02 -7.92
CA ILE A 108 5.75 -14.45 -8.23
C ILE A 108 6.38 -14.67 -9.61
N SER A 109 6.36 -13.64 -10.45
CA SER A 109 7.12 -13.54 -11.71
C SER A 109 7.39 -12.09 -12.03
N SER A 110 8.09 -11.81 -13.14
CA SER A 110 8.37 -10.43 -13.60
C SER A 110 7.12 -9.56 -13.82
N LYS A 111 5.97 -10.17 -14.06
CA LYS A 111 4.70 -9.47 -14.36
C LYS A 111 3.60 -9.71 -13.32
N TRP A 112 3.67 -10.78 -12.55
CA TRP A 112 2.63 -11.17 -11.61
C TRP A 112 3.03 -10.87 -10.18
N LEU A 113 2.15 -10.20 -9.45
CA LEU A 113 2.27 -9.92 -8.01
C LEU A 113 1.03 -10.44 -7.30
N VAL A 114 1.25 -11.14 -6.19
CA VAL A 114 0.17 -11.54 -5.26
C VAL A 114 0.31 -10.71 -4.00
N ARG A 115 -0.79 -10.17 -3.51
CA ARG A 115 -0.83 -9.31 -2.32
C ARG A 115 -1.95 -9.68 -1.37
N GLY A 116 -1.78 -9.31 -0.12
CA GLY A 116 -2.76 -9.46 0.93
C GLY A 116 -2.69 -8.32 1.91
N GLY A 117 -3.76 -8.11 2.64
CA GLY A 117 -3.86 -7.04 3.63
C GLY A 117 -5.26 -6.47 3.75
N ILE A 118 -5.35 -5.17 3.98
CA ILE A 118 -6.59 -4.43 4.14
C ILE A 118 -6.90 -3.70 2.83
N PHE A 119 -8.08 -3.90 2.29
CA PHE A 119 -8.64 -3.27 1.10
C PHE A 119 -9.97 -2.62 1.47
N GLU A 120 -10.11 -1.32 1.27
CA GLU A 120 -11.30 -0.56 1.67
C GLU A 120 -11.74 -0.88 3.12
N SER A 121 -10.78 -0.85 4.06
CA SER A 121 -10.94 -1.16 5.49
C SER A 121 -11.26 -2.62 5.82
N GLU A 122 -11.24 -3.53 4.85
CA GLU A 122 -11.59 -4.94 4.98
C GLU A 122 -10.43 -5.87 4.60
N LEU A 123 -10.33 -7.02 5.27
CA LEU A 123 -9.31 -8.02 4.94
C LEU A 123 -9.55 -8.63 3.56
N GLY A 124 -8.46 -8.80 2.81
CA GLY A 124 -8.54 -9.33 1.46
C GLY A 124 -7.23 -9.82 0.88
N VAL A 125 -7.36 -10.36 -0.31
CA VAL A 125 -6.25 -10.79 -1.16
C VAL A 125 -6.42 -10.24 -2.56
N GLY A 126 -5.32 -10.07 -3.27
CA GLY A 126 -5.34 -9.56 -4.63
C GLY A 126 -4.22 -10.13 -5.48
N VAL A 127 -4.40 -10.00 -6.77
CA VAL A 127 -3.41 -10.34 -7.78
C VAL A 127 -3.33 -9.18 -8.77
N ASP A 128 -2.11 -8.83 -9.13
CA ASP A 128 -1.84 -7.78 -10.09
C ASP A 128 -1.00 -8.33 -11.23
N TYR A 129 -1.32 -7.88 -12.42
CA TYR A 129 -0.58 -8.17 -13.62
C TYR A 129 0.02 -6.91 -14.22
N ASN A 130 1.31 -6.94 -14.51
CA ASN A 130 2.05 -5.91 -15.25
C ASN A 130 1.95 -4.50 -14.65
N LEU A 131 1.98 -4.37 -13.32
CA LEU A 131 1.82 -3.10 -12.59
C LEU A 131 2.71 -1.96 -13.07
N ARG A 132 3.88 -2.28 -13.63
CA ARG A 132 4.87 -1.31 -14.14
C ARG A 132 4.78 -1.09 -15.65
N GLY A 133 3.88 -1.79 -16.32
CA GLY A 133 3.70 -1.74 -17.77
C GLY A 133 2.78 -0.61 -18.24
N PRO A 134 2.62 -0.47 -19.55
CA PRO A 134 1.70 0.51 -20.12
C PRO A 134 0.22 0.18 -19.85
N VAL A 135 -0.08 -1.11 -19.67
CA VAL A 135 -1.39 -1.60 -19.25
C VAL A 135 -1.19 -2.52 -18.06
N SER A 136 -1.87 -2.25 -16.97
CA SER A 136 -1.90 -3.10 -15.79
C SER A 136 -3.31 -3.56 -15.48
N LEU A 137 -3.42 -4.75 -14.91
CA LEU A 137 -4.67 -5.33 -14.44
C LEU A 137 -4.51 -5.70 -12.97
N SER A 138 -5.55 -5.44 -12.19
CA SER A 138 -5.61 -5.79 -10.76
C SER A 138 -6.93 -6.44 -10.47
N ALA A 139 -6.91 -7.52 -9.71
CA ALA A 139 -8.10 -8.13 -9.14
C ALA A 139 -7.90 -8.31 -7.64
N ALA A 140 -8.91 -7.99 -6.86
CA ALA A 140 -8.90 -8.18 -5.40
C ALA A 140 -10.25 -8.71 -4.93
N MET A 141 -10.20 -9.53 -3.89
CA MET A 141 -11.36 -10.03 -3.17
C MET A 141 -11.18 -9.68 -1.69
N TYR A 142 -12.15 -9.06 -1.08
CA TYR A 142 -12.11 -8.57 0.30
C TYR A 142 -13.51 -8.60 0.92
N ASP A 143 -13.62 -8.24 2.21
CA ASP A 143 -14.84 -8.33 3.00
C ASP A 143 -15.34 -9.79 3.09
N LEU A 144 -14.75 -10.56 3.99
CA LEU A 144 -15.04 -12.01 4.13
C LEU A 144 -16.51 -12.30 4.48
N ASN A 145 -17.22 -11.34 5.08
CA ASN A 145 -18.63 -11.47 5.45
C ASN A 145 -19.58 -11.23 4.29
N HIS A 146 -19.31 -10.19 3.48
CA HIS A 146 -20.16 -9.79 2.37
C HIS A 146 -19.45 -9.90 1.00
N ARG A 147 -18.37 -10.60 0.95
CA ARG A 147 -17.50 -10.88 -0.21
C ARG A 147 -17.68 -9.91 -1.37
N LYS A 148 -16.74 -8.97 -1.46
CA LYS A 148 -16.66 -8.02 -2.57
C LYS A 148 -15.49 -8.37 -3.46
N TYR A 149 -15.62 -8.11 -4.75
CA TYR A 149 -14.48 -8.15 -5.66
C TYR A 149 -14.31 -6.80 -6.35
N ARG A 150 -13.06 -6.48 -6.62
CA ARG A 150 -12.65 -5.30 -7.37
C ARG A 150 -11.76 -5.74 -8.52
N ILE A 151 -12.13 -5.36 -9.74
CA ILE A 151 -11.30 -5.53 -10.93
C ILE A 151 -10.98 -4.14 -11.44
N ARG A 152 -9.70 -3.90 -11.73
CA ARG A 152 -9.22 -2.60 -12.16
C ARG A 152 -8.21 -2.76 -13.29
N SER A 153 -8.32 -1.89 -14.30
CA SER A 153 -7.34 -1.70 -15.36
C SER A 153 -6.83 -0.26 -15.33
N ASP A 154 -5.51 -0.10 -15.33
CA ASP A 154 -4.85 1.19 -15.53
C ASP A 154 -4.15 1.17 -16.90
N ILE A 155 -4.46 2.11 -17.77
CA ILE A 155 -3.93 2.23 -19.11
C ILE A 155 -3.12 3.53 -19.19
N ARG A 156 -1.83 3.47 -19.48
CA ARG A 156 -0.96 4.64 -19.58
C ARG A 156 -1.37 5.50 -20.78
N LEU A 157 -1.81 6.71 -20.51
CA LEU A 157 -2.18 7.70 -21.52
C LEU A 157 -0.99 8.62 -21.84
N HIS A 158 -0.27 9.02 -20.83
CA HIS A 158 0.93 9.86 -20.92
C HIS A 158 1.90 9.45 -19.81
N LYS A 159 3.10 10.01 -19.73
CA LYS A 159 4.19 9.61 -18.81
C LYS A 159 3.72 9.03 -17.48
N ASP A 160 3.06 9.85 -16.68
CA ASP A 160 2.63 9.54 -15.31
C ASP A 160 1.11 9.60 -15.13
N THR A 161 0.37 9.71 -16.26
CA THR A 161 -1.09 9.79 -16.31
C THR A 161 -1.66 8.51 -16.91
N TYR A 162 -2.65 7.93 -16.24
CA TYR A 162 -3.31 6.70 -16.63
C TYR A 162 -4.82 6.89 -16.71
N GLY A 163 -5.44 6.33 -17.73
CA GLY A 163 -6.88 6.07 -17.74
C GLY A 163 -7.19 4.87 -16.86
N VAL A 164 -8.26 4.95 -16.09
CA VAL A 164 -8.66 3.92 -15.12
C VAL A 164 -10.07 3.43 -15.45
N ILE A 165 -10.21 2.11 -15.45
CA ILE A 165 -11.49 1.44 -15.45
C ILE A 165 -11.51 0.53 -14.23
N GLN A 166 -12.48 0.72 -13.33
CA GLN A 166 -12.62 -0.07 -12.12
C GLN A 166 -14.04 -0.56 -11.95
N MET A 167 -14.20 -1.84 -11.68
CA MET A 167 -15.47 -2.45 -11.31
C MET A 167 -15.34 -2.96 -9.87
N THR A 168 -16.31 -2.60 -9.03
CA THR A 168 -16.43 -3.11 -7.66
C THR A 168 -17.85 -3.65 -7.48
N ARG A 169 -17.98 -4.91 -7.09
CA ARG A 169 -19.27 -5.57 -6.88
C ARG A 169 -19.25 -6.53 -5.70
N PRO A 170 -20.34 -6.62 -4.90
CA PRO A 170 -20.57 -7.76 -4.00
C PRO A 170 -20.83 -9.03 -4.82
N PHE A 171 -20.42 -10.18 -4.30
CA PHE A 171 -20.72 -11.49 -4.94
C PHE A 171 -22.22 -11.84 -4.89
N SER A 172 -22.95 -11.31 -3.90
CA SER A 172 -24.33 -11.70 -3.60
C SER A 172 -25.39 -10.84 -4.29
N THR A 173 -25.01 -9.71 -4.87
CA THR A 173 -25.95 -8.77 -5.50
C THR A 173 -25.38 -8.20 -6.79
N THR A 174 -26.28 -7.74 -7.68
CA THR A 174 -25.91 -7.01 -8.89
C THR A 174 -25.59 -5.53 -8.62
N ASN A 175 -25.79 -5.08 -7.38
CA ASN A 175 -25.52 -3.71 -6.97
C ASN A 175 -24.02 -3.50 -6.83
N GLY A 176 -23.42 -2.80 -7.75
CA GLY A 176 -22.01 -2.44 -7.74
C GLY A 176 -21.75 -1.39 -8.79
N GLY A 177 -20.62 -0.71 -8.67
CA GLY A 177 -20.27 0.39 -9.55
C GLY A 177 -19.22 0.00 -10.57
N THR A 178 -19.38 0.53 -11.78
CA THR A 178 -18.28 0.64 -12.75
C THR A 178 -17.85 2.09 -12.81
N TYR A 179 -16.56 2.29 -12.55
CA TYR A 179 -15.96 3.61 -12.43
C TYR A 179 -14.98 3.81 -13.58
N PHE A 180 -15.01 5.00 -14.14
CA PHE A 180 -14.06 5.48 -15.13
C PHE A 180 -13.33 6.70 -14.58
N GLY A 181 -12.07 6.85 -14.90
CA GLY A 181 -11.36 8.01 -14.39
C GLY A 181 -9.91 8.10 -14.82
N ILE A 182 -9.21 8.93 -14.09
CA ILE A 182 -7.80 9.25 -14.34
C ILE A 182 -7.01 9.04 -13.05
N LYS A 183 -5.84 8.45 -13.20
CA LYS A 183 -4.81 8.36 -12.17
C LYS A 183 -3.61 9.20 -12.57
N GLN A 184 -3.14 10.04 -11.66
CA GLN A 184 -1.88 10.75 -11.76
C GLN A 184 -0.86 10.17 -10.78
N VAL A 185 0.31 9.82 -11.26
CA VAL A 185 1.48 9.42 -10.45
C VAL A 185 2.41 10.63 -10.35
N PHE A 186 3.11 10.79 -9.19
CA PHE A 186 4.01 11.91 -8.92
C PHE A 186 5.43 11.44 -8.62
#